data_5cb10d27ad615dbbb75139bc215238fa
#
_entry.id   5cb10d27ad615dbbb75139bc215238fa
#
_cell.length_a   1.000
_cell.length_b   1.000
_cell.length_c   1.000
_cell.angle_alpha   90.00
_cell.angle_beta   90.00
_cell.angle_gamma   90.00
#
_symmetry.space_group_name_H-M   'P 1'
#
loop_
_entity.id
_entity.type
_entity.pdbx_description
1 polymer ?
#
loop_
_entity_poly.entity_id
_entity_poly.type
_entity_poly.pdbx_seq_one_letter_code
_entity_poly.pdbx_strand_id
1 'polypeptide(L)'
;MEWLTTIENFGTELIGPTPWLVVWTTVKILVIAVPIILCVAYLTYWERKMIGAMHVRLGPNRVGYRGLLQPFADVFKLLTKEVIVPAKANKLLFVLAPVVTLMPALAAWAVIPFGPEVVLADINAGLLFVMALTSIGVYGVIVAGWASNSKYALLGGMRAAAQMISYELAIGFVFVAVILVSGTLNISGIVNGQGAGWFAERGVNFMSWNWLPLLPLFVIYVVSAVAETNRHPFDMVEGESEIVGGSMVEYSGMGFALFFLGEYANMILLSALASIMFLGGWMPPLEIAPLTWVPGWLWLGLKTFVVVSMFIWFRATFPRYRYDQIMRLGWKVFIPFTGVWLVLVAIWMQTPWNIWH
;
A
#
# COMPACT_ATOMS: atom_id res chain seq x y z
N MET A 1 13.72 13.92 22.18
CA MET A 1 14.82 13.83 21.18
C MET A 1 16.22 13.74 21.77
N GLU A 2 16.50 14.30 22.94
CA GLU A 2 17.81 14.19 23.61
C GLU A 2 18.33 12.74 23.80
N TRP A 3 17.45 11.78 24.04
CA TRP A 3 17.85 10.38 24.18
C TRP A 3 18.36 9.74 22.87
N LEU A 4 17.86 10.16 21.69
CA LEU A 4 18.35 9.68 20.39
C LEU A 4 19.77 10.18 20.11
N THR A 5 20.03 11.44 20.36
CA THR A 5 21.39 12.02 20.21
C THR A 5 22.36 11.40 21.19
N THR A 6 21.92 11.07 22.41
CA THR A 6 22.73 10.38 23.41
C THR A 6 23.11 8.97 22.94
N ILE A 7 22.17 8.21 22.35
CA ILE A 7 22.43 6.88 21.78
C ILE A 7 23.37 6.98 20.56
N GLU A 8 23.20 7.99 19.71
CA GLU A 8 24.07 8.20 18.54
C GLU A 8 25.51 8.51 18.95
N ASN A 9 25.69 9.39 19.94
CA ASN A 9 27.01 9.72 20.46
C ASN A 9 27.68 8.52 21.12
N PHE A 10 26.95 7.81 21.98
CA PHE A 10 27.47 6.60 22.65
C PHE A 10 27.89 5.52 21.64
N GLY A 11 27.09 5.29 20.62
CA GLY A 11 27.40 4.28 19.59
C GLY A 11 28.59 4.67 18.72
N THR A 12 28.72 5.96 18.38
CA THR A 12 29.88 6.47 17.60
C THR A 12 31.19 6.38 18.37
N GLU A 13 31.14 6.57 19.68
CA GLU A 13 32.32 6.39 20.56
C GLU A 13 32.72 4.92 20.70
N LEU A 14 31.78 3.99 20.69
CA LEU A 14 31.99 2.57 20.98
C LEU A 14 32.57 1.78 19.81
N ILE A 15 32.06 2.00 18.58
CA ILE A 15 32.42 1.23 17.37
C ILE A 15 32.85 2.08 16.17
N GLY A 16 32.90 3.39 16.34
CA GLY A 16 33.23 4.34 15.26
C GLY A 16 32.00 4.80 14.45
N PRO A 17 32.14 5.92 13.72
CA PRO A 17 30.99 6.56 13.06
C PRO A 17 30.41 5.73 11.92
N THR A 18 31.23 5.11 11.09
CA THR A 18 30.75 4.35 9.91
C THR A 18 30.04 3.04 10.28
N PRO A 19 30.62 2.14 11.12
CA PRO A 19 29.93 0.95 11.56
C PRO A 19 28.65 1.26 12.36
N TRP A 20 28.71 2.28 13.21
CA TRP A 20 27.52 2.72 13.97
C TRP A 20 26.38 3.18 13.06
N LEU A 21 26.68 3.94 12.01
CA LEU A 21 25.68 4.36 11.03
C LEU A 21 24.96 3.17 10.41
N VAL A 22 25.69 2.12 10.03
CA VAL A 22 25.12 0.89 9.46
C VAL A 22 24.21 0.18 10.47
N VAL A 23 24.68 -0.01 11.69
CA VAL A 23 23.90 -0.66 12.77
C VAL A 23 22.64 0.13 13.06
N TRP A 24 22.76 1.44 13.25
CA TRP A 24 21.64 2.32 13.59
C TRP A 24 20.58 2.38 12.49
N THR A 25 21.02 2.48 11.23
CA THR A 25 20.10 2.44 10.09
C THR A 25 19.40 1.08 9.99
N THR A 26 20.11 -0.02 10.21
CA THR A 26 19.52 -1.35 10.24
C THR A 26 18.47 -1.48 11.34
N VAL A 27 18.75 -0.96 12.54
CA VAL A 27 17.75 -0.94 13.63
C VAL A 27 16.51 -0.13 13.25
N LYS A 28 16.68 1.06 12.68
CA LYS A 28 15.56 1.88 12.18
C LYS A 28 14.71 1.13 11.14
N ILE A 29 15.35 0.44 10.20
CA ILE A 29 14.67 -0.38 9.19
C ILE A 29 13.86 -1.50 9.86
N LEU A 30 14.44 -2.24 10.82
CA LEU A 30 13.76 -3.31 11.52
C LEU A 30 12.58 -2.80 12.36
N VAL A 31 12.72 -1.65 13.01
CA VAL A 31 11.64 -1.01 13.78
C VAL A 31 10.43 -0.66 12.90
N ILE A 32 10.62 -0.43 11.61
CA ILE A 32 9.53 -0.20 10.65
C ILE A 32 9.06 -1.52 10.03
N ALA A 33 9.97 -2.33 9.52
CA ALA A 33 9.63 -3.54 8.76
C ALA A 33 8.93 -4.61 9.62
N VAL A 34 9.39 -4.84 10.86
CA VAL A 34 8.80 -5.87 11.74
C VAL A 34 7.33 -5.55 12.09
N PRO A 35 6.96 -4.34 12.53
CA PRO A 35 5.55 -4.00 12.74
C PRO A 35 4.70 -4.12 11.47
N ILE A 36 5.23 -3.75 10.30
CA ILE A 36 4.50 -3.89 9.02
C ILE A 36 4.21 -5.36 8.73
N ILE A 37 5.20 -6.24 8.85
CA ILE A 37 5.01 -7.69 8.67
C ILE A 37 3.98 -8.25 9.66
N LEU A 38 4.01 -7.80 10.91
CA LEU A 38 3.01 -8.15 11.91
C LEU A 38 1.62 -7.62 11.52
N CYS A 39 1.52 -6.38 11.03
CA CYS A 39 0.27 -5.82 10.52
C CYS A 39 -0.28 -6.64 9.35
N VAL A 40 0.58 -7.07 8.41
CA VAL A 40 0.19 -7.98 7.32
C VAL A 40 -0.38 -9.29 7.87
N ALA A 41 0.29 -9.91 8.84
CA ALA A 41 -0.18 -11.14 9.45
C ALA A 41 -1.55 -10.96 10.11
N TYR A 42 -1.73 -9.89 10.91
CA TYR A 42 -3.02 -9.60 11.56
C TYR A 42 -4.09 -9.11 10.60
N LEU A 43 -3.71 -8.54 9.45
CA LEU A 43 -4.66 -8.16 8.42
C LEU A 43 -5.35 -9.38 7.82
N THR A 44 -4.65 -10.50 7.62
CA THR A 44 -5.28 -11.76 7.19
C THR A 44 -6.29 -12.29 8.21
N TYR A 45 -6.01 -12.13 9.49
CA TYR A 45 -6.96 -12.46 10.56
C TYR A 45 -8.18 -11.54 10.53
N TRP A 46 -7.97 -10.22 10.41
CA TRP A 46 -9.03 -9.23 10.33
C TRP A 46 -9.95 -9.48 9.14
N GLU A 47 -9.38 -9.76 7.99
CA GLU A 47 -10.14 -10.10 6.78
C GLU A 47 -11.06 -11.29 7.00
N ARG A 48 -10.53 -12.39 7.55
CA ARG A 48 -11.33 -13.60 7.83
C ARG A 48 -12.43 -13.34 8.87
N LYS A 49 -12.18 -12.47 9.86
CA LYS A 49 -13.17 -12.07 10.85
C LYS A 49 -14.27 -11.19 10.24
N MET A 50 -13.89 -10.19 9.48
CA MET A 50 -14.80 -9.24 8.86
C MET A 50 -15.73 -9.95 7.84
N ILE A 51 -15.13 -10.75 6.93
CA ILE A 51 -15.91 -11.54 5.96
C ILE A 51 -16.80 -12.57 6.70
N GLY A 52 -16.30 -13.22 7.74
CA GLY A 52 -17.10 -14.12 8.56
C GLY A 52 -18.31 -13.42 9.17
N ALA A 53 -18.13 -12.24 9.75
CA ALA A 53 -19.23 -11.45 10.33
C ALA A 53 -20.27 -11.02 9.28
N MET A 54 -19.82 -10.61 8.09
CA MET A 54 -20.73 -10.25 6.98
C MET A 54 -21.54 -11.44 6.47
N HIS A 55 -20.97 -12.65 6.49
CA HIS A 55 -21.64 -13.88 6.10
C HIS A 55 -22.37 -14.58 7.26
N VAL A 56 -22.55 -13.87 8.40
CA VAL A 56 -23.23 -14.41 9.61
C VAL A 56 -22.60 -15.73 10.09
N ARG A 57 -21.27 -15.85 9.99
CA ARG A 57 -20.50 -17.00 10.46
C ARG A 57 -19.34 -16.59 11.34
N LEU A 58 -18.88 -17.48 12.21
CA LEU A 58 -17.71 -17.24 13.04
C LEU A 58 -16.44 -17.34 12.19
N GLY A 59 -15.62 -16.29 12.21
CA GLY A 59 -14.26 -16.34 11.70
C GLY A 59 -13.34 -17.20 12.59
N PRO A 60 -12.00 -17.24 12.35
CA PRO A 60 -11.05 -18.02 13.13
C PRO A 60 -11.21 -17.76 14.64
N ASN A 61 -11.40 -18.82 15.46
CA ASN A 61 -11.64 -18.69 16.89
C ASN A 61 -10.95 -19.79 17.74
N ARG A 62 -10.25 -20.76 17.11
CA ARG A 62 -9.74 -21.95 17.78
C ARG A 62 -8.27 -21.83 18.20
N VAL A 63 -7.42 -21.20 17.39
CA VAL A 63 -5.98 -21.12 17.64
C VAL A 63 -5.67 -19.90 18.49
N GLY A 64 -5.37 -20.10 19.78
CA GLY A 64 -5.20 -19.05 20.77
C GLY A 64 -6.51 -18.38 21.19
N TYR A 65 -6.39 -17.32 22.03
CA TYR A 65 -7.58 -16.59 22.47
C TYR A 65 -8.31 -15.94 21.28
N ARG A 66 -9.56 -16.35 21.04
CA ARG A 66 -10.40 -15.87 19.93
C ARG A 66 -9.75 -15.98 18.53
N GLY A 67 -8.77 -16.87 18.35
CA GLY A 67 -8.11 -17.08 17.06
C GLY A 67 -6.94 -16.13 16.77
N LEU A 68 -6.43 -15.35 17.74
CA LEU A 68 -5.35 -14.38 17.55
C LEU A 68 -4.01 -15.01 17.08
N LEU A 69 -3.77 -16.27 17.40
CA LEU A 69 -2.56 -16.98 16.98
C LEU A 69 -2.70 -17.67 15.61
N GLN A 70 -3.85 -17.56 14.95
CA GLN A 70 -4.08 -18.16 13.63
C GLN A 70 -3.08 -17.71 12.57
N PRO A 71 -2.74 -16.41 12.42
CA PRO A 71 -1.75 -15.98 11.44
C PRO A 71 -0.39 -16.65 11.62
N PHE A 72 0.06 -16.82 12.88
CA PHE A 72 1.33 -17.48 13.17
C PHE A 72 1.30 -18.97 12.84
N ALA A 73 0.17 -19.65 13.09
CA ALA A 73 -0.01 -21.04 12.69
C ALA A 73 0.02 -21.19 11.15
N ASP A 74 -0.58 -20.25 10.42
CA ASP A 74 -0.56 -20.24 8.95
C ASP A 74 0.87 -20.02 8.42
N VAL A 75 1.63 -19.06 9.00
CA VAL A 75 3.04 -18.83 8.64
C VAL A 75 3.88 -20.06 8.95
N PHE A 76 3.74 -20.67 10.14
CA PHE A 76 4.49 -21.86 10.51
C PHE A 76 4.20 -23.04 9.57
N LYS A 77 2.95 -23.24 9.20
CA LYS A 77 2.55 -24.25 8.21
C LYS A 77 3.25 -24.03 6.86
N LEU A 78 3.32 -22.78 6.38
CA LEU A 78 3.95 -22.46 5.09
C LEU A 78 5.48 -22.57 5.14
N LEU A 79 6.11 -22.29 6.29
CA LEU A 79 7.54 -22.50 6.53
C LEU A 79 7.93 -23.98 6.51
N THR A 80 7.08 -24.86 7.06
CA THR A 80 7.36 -26.30 7.12
C THR A 80 6.94 -27.04 5.85
N LYS A 81 6.15 -26.39 4.97
CA LYS A 81 5.69 -26.98 3.74
C LYS A 81 6.81 -27.05 2.69
N GLU A 82 6.91 -28.16 1.99
CA GLU A 82 7.88 -28.37 0.93
C GLU A 82 7.76 -27.34 -0.20
N VAL A 83 8.89 -26.77 -0.62
CA VAL A 83 8.99 -25.88 -1.78
C VAL A 83 9.27 -26.70 -3.02
N ILE A 84 8.27 -26.82 -3.89
CA ILE A 84 8.36 -27.58 -5.14
C ILE A 84 8.69 -26.63 -6.28
N VAL A 85 9.76 -26.95 -7.02
CA VAL A 85 10.13 -26.23 -8.23
C VAL A 85 9.87 -27.13 -9.43
N PRO A 86 9.05 -26.72 -10.41
CA PRO A 86 8.76 -27.54 -11.60
C PRO A 86 10.03 -27.89 -12.38
N ALA A 87 10.12 -29.11 -12.91
CA ALA A 87 11.32 -29.62 -13.56
C ALA A 87 11.76 -28.77 -14.77
N LYS A 88 10.83 -28.16 -15.49
CA LYS A 88 11.07 -27.30 -16.67
C LYS A 88 11.11 -25.81 -16.35
N ALA A 89 10.99 -25.41 -15.08
CA ALA A 89 11.07 -24.02 -14.66
C ALA A 89 12.52 -23.50 -14.63
N ASN A 90 12.69 -22.21 -14.88
CA ASN A 90 13.98 -21.55 -14.63
C ASN A 90 14.12 -21.30 -13.13
N LYS A 91 14.95 -22.12 -12.47
CA LYS A 91 15.08 -22.12 -10.99
C LYS A 91 15.48 -20.76 -10.42
N LEU A 92 16.43 -20.06 -11.06
CA LEU A 92 16.89 -18.76 -10.57
C LEU A 92 15.76 -17.72 -10.60
N LEU A 93 15.10 -17.55 -11.74
CA LEU A 93 14.02 -16.59 -11.89
C LEU A 93 12.80 -16.98 -11.05
N PHE A 94 12.53 -18.28 -10.90
CA PHE A 94 11.44 -18.78 -10.06
C PHE A 94 11.61 -18.40 -8.59
N VAL A 95 12.83 -18.47 -8.04
CA VAL A 95 13.14 -18.08 -6.66
C VAL A 95 13.23 -16.57 -6.50
N LEU A 96 13.68 -15.83 -7.52
CA LEU A 96 13.78 -14.36 -7.46
C LEU A 96 12.46 -13.64 -7.59
N ALA A 97 11.48 -14.20 -8.30
CA ALA A 97 10.21 -13.53 -8.55
C ALA A 97 9.46 -13.08 -7.27
N PRO A 98 9.28 -13.92 -6.22
CA PRO A 98 8.66 -13.48 -4.97
C PRO A 98 9.45 -12.37 -4.28
N VAL A 99 10.78 -12.39 -4.37
CA VAL A 99 11.65 -11.37 -3.76
C VAL A 99 11.47 -10.03 -4.49
N VAL A 100 11.41 -10.04 -5.82
CA VAL A 100 11.17 -8.84 -6.64
C VAL A 100 9.79 -8.24 -6.38
N THR A 101 8.80 -9.04 -6.01
CA THR A 101 7.47 -8.53 -5.62
C THR A 101 7.47 -7.94 -4.21
N LEU A 102 8.10 -8.62 -3.24
CA LEU A 102 8.05 -8.22 -1.83
C LEU A 102 9.00 -7.06 -1.49
N MET A 103 10.23 -7.08 -2.05
CA MET A 103 11.26 -6.09 -1.72
C MET A 103 10.81 -4.65 -1.97
N PRO A 104 10.20 -4.29 -3.12
CA PRO A 104 9.71 -2.94 -3.35
C PRO A 104 8.59 -2.53 -2.40
N ALA A 105 7.67 -3.45 -2.07
CA ALA A 105 6.58 -3.20 -1.15
C ALA A 105 7.06 -2.83 0.26
N LEU A 106 8.17 -3.43 0.73
CA LEU A 106 8.78 -3.07 2.01
C LEU A 106 9.67 -1.82 1.89
N ALA A 107 10.42 -1.67 0.79
CA ALA A 107 11.33 -0.55 0.58
C ALA A 107 10.59 0.80 0.48
N ALA A 108 9.37 0.82 -0.06
CA ALA A 108 8.55 2.02 -0.17
C ALA A 108 8.25 2.68 1.20
N TRP A 109 8.25 1.91 2.28
CA TRP A 109 8.04 2.43 3.63
C TRP A 109 9.19 3.30 4.14
N ALA A 110 10.33 3.30 3.48
CA ALA A 110 11.46 4.15 3.86
C ALA A 110 11.14 5.65 3.76
N VAL A 111 10.25 6.04 2.87
CA VAL A 111 9.88 7.46 2.63
C VAL A 111 8.50 7.83 3.18
N ILE A 112 7.78 6.86 3.76
CA ILE A 112 6.47 7.11 4.39
C ILE A 112 6.67 7.75 5.76
N PRO A 113 6.18 8.98 5.98
CA PRO A 113 6.28 9.65 7.27
C PRO A 113 5.17 9.15 8.22
N PHE A 114 5.57 8.73 9.41
CA PHE A 114 4.66 8.34 10.50
C PHE A 114 4.31 9.53 11.41
N GLY A 115 5.00 10.64 11.28
CA GLY A 115 4.82 11.85 12.04
C GLY A 115 5.68 12.98 11.47
N PRO A 116 5.63 14.21 12.02
CA PRO A 116 6.33 15.36 11.48
C PRO A 116 7.85 15.16 11.32
N GLU A 117 8.45 14.39 12.24
CA GLU A 117 9.90 14.12 12.24
C GLU A 117 10.22 12.61 12.22
N VAL A 118 9.19 11.76 12.05
CA VAL A 118 9.35 10.30 12.11
C VAL A 118 9.25 9.76 10.70
N VAL A 119 10.36 9.86 9.98
CA VAL A 119 10.56 9.28 8.64
C VAL A 119 11.96 8.67 8.58
N LEU A 120 12.13 7.57 7.86
CA LEU A 120 13.45 6.94 7.73
C LEU A 120 14.35 7.71 6.76
N ALA A 121 13.79 8.13 5.63
CA ALA A 121 14.48 8.91 4.60
C ALA A 121 13.54 10.01 4.08
N ASP A 122 13.80 11.26 4.46
CA ASP A 122 13.07 12.41 3.93
C ASP A 122 13.71 12.86 2.61
N ILE A 123 13.07 12.47 1.52
CA ILE A 123 13.56 12.72 0.15
C ILE A 123 12.59 13.68 -0.53
N ASN A 124 13.12 14.73 -1.16
CA ASN A 124 12.29 15.71 -1.89
C ASN A 124 11.46 15.09 -3.02
N ALA A 125 11.88 13.93 -3.56
CA ALA A 125 11.17 13.17 -4.58
C ALA A 125 10.52 11.88 -4.01
N GLY A 126 10.09 11.91 -2.74
CA GLY A 126 9.58 10.72 -2.03
C GLY A 126 8.43 10.03 -2.75
N LEU A 127 7.49 10.79 -3.32
CA LEU A 127 6.37 10.23 -4.05
C LEU A 127 6.79 9.52 -5.35
N LEU A 128 7.76 10.09 -6.09
CA LEU A 128 8.32 9.43 -7.28
C LEU A 128 9.07 8.15 -6.92
N PHE A 129 9.76 8.12 -5.79
CA PHE A 129 10.44 6.93 -5.29
C PHE A 129 9.43 5.80 -5.01
N VAL A 130 8.30 6.11 -4.37
CA VAL A 130 7.24 5.11 -4.13
C VAL A 130 6.69 4.58 -5.45
N MET A 131 6.34 5.46 -6.40
CA MET A 131 5.82 5.05 -7.72
C MET A 131 6.82 4.18 -8.49
N ALA A 132 8.11 4.49 -8.45
CA ALA A 132 9.14 3.67 -9.08
C ALA A 132 9.22 2.27 -8.46
N LEU A 133 9.07 2.16 -7.14
CA LEU A 133 9.09 0.87 -6.45
C LEU A 133 7.84 0.03 -6.72
N THR A 134 6.65 0.64 -6.74
CA THR A 134 5.41 -0.11 -7.08
C THR A 134 5.51 -0.67 -8.49
N SER A 135 6.01 0.12 -9.46
CA SER A 135 6.26 -0.34 -10.84
C SER A 135 7.21 -1.54 -10.92
N ILE A 136 8.25 -1.60 -10.08
CA ILE A 136 9.16 -2.75 -10.02
C ILE A 136 8.41 -4.01 -9.55
N GLY A 137 7.46 -3.89 -8.63
CA GLY A 137 6.66 -5.00 -8.13
C GLY A 137 5.91 -5.77 -9.22
N VAL A 138 5.47 -5.07 -10.28
CA VAL A 138 4.78 -5.68 -11.43
C VAL A 138 5.67 -6.69 -12.16
N TYR A 139 6.97 -6.41 -12.27
CA TYR A 139 7.92 -7.33 -12.89
C TYR A 139 8.02 -8.66 -12.13
N GLY A 140 7.86 -8.65 -10.81
CA GLY A 140 7.82 -9.87 -10.01
C GLY A 140 6.72 -10.84 -10.46
N VAL A 141 5.53 -10.32 -10.74
CA VAL A 141 4.38 -11.12 -11.23
C VAL A 141 4.62 -11.63 -12.65
N ILE A 142 5.19 -10.82 -13.55
CA ILE A 142 5.54 -11.22 -14.92
C ILE A 142 6.57 -12.32 -14.90
N VAL A 143 7.65 -12.13 -14.13
CA VAL A 143 8.75 -13.10 -14.02
C VAL A 143 8.26 -14.42 -13.40
N ALA A 144 7.35 -14.36 -12.41
CA ALA A 144 6.76 -15.55 -11.81
C ALA A 144 6.02 -16.40 -12.84
N GLY A 145 5.14 -15.77 -13.63
CA GLY A 145 4.41 -16.46 -14.70
C GLY A 145 5.32 -17.05 -15.77
N TRP A 146 6.35 -16.31 -16.16
CA TRP A 146 7.30 -16.76 -17.20
C TRP A 146 8.23 -17.86 -16.70
N ALA A 147 8.82 -17.70 -15.51
CA ALA A 147 9.76 -18.65 -14.93
C ALA A 147 9.13 -20.03 -14.66
N SER A 148 7.84 -20.08 -14.38
CA SER A 148 7.07 -21.30 -14.12
C SER A 148 6.99 -22.24 -15.33
N ASN A 149 7.21 -21.75 -16.56
CA ASN A 149 7.09 -22.48 -17.83
C ASN A 149 5.73 -23.22 -17.97
N SER A 150 4.67 -22.63 -17.45
CA SER A 150 3.29 -23.11 -17.53
C SER A 150 2.46 -22.13 -18.35
N LYS A 151 1.59 -22.64 -19.24
CA LYS A 151 0.73 -21.81 -20.08
C LYS A 151 -0.24 -20.97 -19.26
N TYR A 152 -0.82 -21.55 -18.21
CA TYR A 152 -1.77 -20.85 -17.34
C TYR A 152 -1.06 -19.79 -16.49
N ALA A 153 0.12 -20.10 -15.95
CA ALA A 153 0.90 -19.15 -15.18
C ALA A 153 1.33 -17.93 -16.02
N LEU A 154 1.77 -18.15 -17.27
CA LEU A 154 2.15 -17.07 -18.18
C LEU A 154 0.95 -16.20 -18.55
N LEU A 155 -0.18 -16.78 -18.93
CA LEU A 155 -1.39 -16.04 -19.27
C LEU A 155 -1.93 -15.25 -18.08
N GLY A 156 -1.92 -15.84 -16.88
CA GLY A 156 -2.31 -15.18 -15.64
C GLY A 156 -1.40 -14.00 -15.31
N GLY A 157 -0.08 -14.20 -15.40
CA GLY A 157 0.91 -13.15 -15.17
C GLY A 157 0.77 -11.97 -16.14
N MET A 158 0.57 -12.24 -17.44
CA MET A 158 0.38 -11.19 -18.44
C MET A 158 -0.92 -10.40 -18.24
N ARG A 159 -2.02 -11.07 -17.88
CA ARG A 159 -3.31 -10.40 -17.57
C ARG A 159 -3.20 -9.52 -16.32
N ALA A 160 -2.56 -10.04 -15.27
CA ALA A 160 -2.31 -9.30 -14.03
C ALA A 160 -1.42 -8.07 -14.28
N ALA A 161 -0.32 -8.23 -15.01
CA ALA A 161 0.57 -7.13 -15.35
C ALA A 161 -0.14 -6.03 -16.17
N ALA A 162 -0.93 -6.42 -17.17
CA ALA A 162 -1.71 -5.45 -17.96
C ALA A 162 -2.70 -4.67 -17.09
N GLN A 163 -3.34 -5.32 -16.11
CA GLN A 163 -4.21 -4.67 -15.14
C GLN A 163 -3.40 -3.69 -14.27
N MET A 164 -2.37 -4.17 -13.57
CA MET A 164 -1.57 -3.35 -12.66
C MET A 164 -1.03 -2.11 -13.36
N ILE A 165 -0.39 -2.22 -14.54
CA ILE A 165 0.13 -1.10 -15.30
C ILE A 165 -0.97 -0.10 -15.67
N SER A 166 -2.15 -0.58 -16.09
CA SER A 166 -3.26 0.29 -16.49
C SER A 166 -3.79 1.14 -15.34
N TYR A 167 -3.91 0.55 -14.15
CA TYR A 167 -4.40 1.26 -12.96
C TYR A 167 -3.32 2.09 -12.29
N GLU A 168 -2.05 1.69 -12.39
CA GLU A 168 -0.91 2.50 -11.95
C GLU A 168 -0.82 3.82 -12.72
N LEU A 169 -1.09 3.82 -14.04
CA LEU A 169 -1.19 5.05 -14.82
C LEU A 169 -2.31 5.97 -14.30
N ALA A 170 -3.48 5.42 -13.96
CA ALA A 170 -4.58 6.22 -13.41
C ALA A 170 -4.19 6.82 -12.04
N ILE A 171 -3.54 6.03 -11.16
CA ILE A 171 -3.02 6.51 -9.87
C ILE A 171 -1.95 7.59 -10.09
N GLY A 172 -1.09 7.44 -11.09
CA GLY A 172 -0.09 8.43 -11.45
C GLY A 172 -0.70 9.79 -11.77
N PHE A 173 -1.77 9.85 -12.59
CA PHE A 173 -2.50 11.10 -12.85
C PHE A 173 -3.14 11.70 -11.59
N VAL A 174 -3.68 10.86 -10.71
CA VAL A 174 -4.22 11.31 -9.43
C VAL A 174 -3.12 11.95 -8.57
N PHE A 175 -1.95 11.32 -8.49
CA PHE A 175 -0.82 11.87 -7.74
C PHE A 175 -0.30 13.18 -8.35
N VAL A 176 -0.25 13.30 -9.67
CA VAL A 176 0.10 14.56 -10.33
C VAL A 176 -0.85 15.68 -9.92
N ALA A 177 -2.16 15.42 -9.81
CA ALA A 177 -3.11 16.41 -9.33
C ALA A 177 -2.87 16.80 -7.85
N VAL A 178 -2.52 15.84 -6.98
CA VAL A 178 -2.16 16.14 -5.58
C VAL A 178 -0.86 16.96 -5.51
N ILE A 179 0.15 16.62 -6.31
CA ILE A 179 1.42 17.38 -6.39
C ILE A 179 1.15 18.81 -6.87
N LEU A 180 0.30 18.97 -7.88
CA LEU A 180 -0.07 20.28 -8.40
C LEU A 180 -0.64 21.17 -7.31
N VAL A 181 -1.56 20.64 -6.50
CA VAL A 181 -2.18 21.34 -5.37
C VAL A 181 -1.19 21.63 -4.25
N SER A 182 -0.34 20.66 -3.90
CA SER A 182 0.60 20.78 -2.77
C SER A 182 1.89 21.53 -3.11
N GLY A 183 2.22 21.66 -4.41
CA GLY A 183 3.45 22.31 -4.88
C GLY A 183 4.75 21.58 -4.52
N THR A 184 4.69 20.35 -4.00
CA THR A 184 5.84 19.58 -3.56
C THR A 184 5.71 18.09 -3.87
N LEU A 185 6.86 17.43 -4.11
CA LEU A 185 6.97 15.97 -4.28
C LEU A 185 7.35 15.27 -2.96
N ASN A 186 7.68 16.05 -1.93
CA ASN A 186 7.99 15.54 -0.61
C ASN A 186 6.71 15.13 0.11
N ILE A 187 6.66 13.89 0.59
CA ILE A 187 5.46 13.31 1.20
C ILE A 187 5.10 14.04 2.51
N SER A 188 6.09 14.42 3.32
CA SER A 188 5.88 15.20 4.54
C SER A 188 5.34 16.60 4.22
N GLY A 189 5.84 17.22 3.13
CA GLY A 189 5.36 18.52 2.64
C GLY A 189 3.89 18.47 2.19
N ILE A 190 3.48 17.38 1.52
CA ILE A 190 2.08 17.18 1.09
C ILE A 190 1.14 17.11 2.31
N VAL A 191 1.53 16.42 3.37
CA VAL A 191 0.72 16.37 4.60
C VAL A 191 0.65 17.75 5.26
N ASN A 192 1.78 18.44 5.42
CA ASN A 192 1.82 19.76 6.03
C ASN A 192 0.97 20.78 5.27
N GLY A 193 0.96 20.72 3.93
CA GLY A 193 0.10 21.55 3.09
C GLY A 193 -1.40 21.35 3.35
N GLN A 194 -1.83 20.15 3.73
CA GLN A 194 -3.23 19.88 4.08
C GLN A 194 -3.65 20.44 5.45
N GLY A 195 -2.70 20.79 6.31
CA GLY A 195 -2.93 21.48 7.58
C GLY A 195 -3.05 23.01 7.47
N ALA A 196 -2.89 23.55 6.28
CA ALA A 196 -3.08 24.98 5.99
C ALA A 196 -4.47 25.23 5.40
N GLY A 197 -4.93 26.48 5.44
CA GLY A 197 -6.17 26.90 4.80
C GLY A 197 -7.28 27.32 5.79
N TRP A 198 -8.31 27.96 5.24
CA TRP A 198 -9.38 28.63 5.98
C TRP A 198 -10.13 27.76 7.02
N PHE A 199 -10.29 26.47 6.73
CA PHE A 199 -10.93 25.54 7.66
C PHE A 199 -9.99 25.05 8.75
N ALA A 200 -8.69 24.89 8.45
CA ALA A 200 -7.70 24.48 9.43
C ALA A 200 -7.48 25.57 10.49
N GLU A 201 -7.47 26.85 10.10
CA GLU A 201 -7.37 27.98 11.02
C GLU A 201 -8.52 28.04 12.04
N ARG A 202 -9.64 27.38 11.75
CA ARG A 202 -10.81 27.27 12.63
C ARG A 202 -10.86 25.96 13.42
N GLY A 203 -9.79 25.17 13.38
CA GLY A 203 -9.69 23.89 14.10
C GLY A 203 -10.45 22.74 13.46
N VAL A 204 -10.96 22.89 12.22
CA VAL A 204 -11.68 21.86 11.47
C VAL A 204 -10.81 21.31 10.35
N ASN A 205 -9.71 20.63 10.71
CA ASN A 205 -8.72 20.13 9.76
C ASN A 205 -9.33 19.17 8.72
N PHE A 206 -10.31 18.36 9.12
CA PHE A 206 -10.96 17.39 8.25
C PHE A 206 -11.53 18.00 6.94
N MET A 207 -12.02 19.25 6.97
CA MET A 207 -12.54 19.94 5.79
C MET A 207 -11.44 20.59 4.93
N SER A 208 -10.25 20.81 5.51
CA SER A 208 -9.10 21.37 4.79
C SER A 208 -8.32 20.30 4.00
N TRP A 209 -8.56 19.01 4.27
CA TRP A 209 -7.87 17.92 3.60
C TRP A 209 -8.26 17.78 2.14
N ASN A 210 -7.36 17.23 1.34
CA ASN A 210 -7.51 17.08 -0.12
C ASN A 210 -8.69 16.19 -0.54
N TRP A 211 -9.24 15.35 0.36
CA TRP A 211 -10.35 14.45 0.00
C TRP A 211 -11.60 15.20 -0.46
N LEU A 212 -11.90 16.36 0.10
CA LEU A 212 -13.10 17.14 -0.23
C LEU A 212 -13.00 17.81 -1.60
N PRO A 213 -11.97 18.65 -1.88
CA PRO A 213 -11.85 19.30 -3.18
C PRO A 213 -11.47 18.33 -4.32
N LEU A 214 -10.76 17.24 -4.03
CA LEU A 214 -10.37 16.22 -5.00
C LEU A 214 -11.19 14.93 -4.87
N LEU A 215 -12.43 15.00 -4.37
CA LEU A 215 -13.28 13.83 -4.10
C LEU A 215 -13.40 12.85 -5.28
N PRO A 216 -13.61 13.28 -6.54
CA PRO A 216 -13.66 12.35 -7.66
C PRO A 216 -12.33 11.60 -7.87
N LEU A 217 -11.21 12.29 -7.69
CA LEU A 217 -9.88 11.68 -7.79
C LEU A 217 -9.61 10.72 -6.62
N PHE A 218 -10.08 11.05 -5.42
CA PHE A 218 -9.99 10.14 -4.28
C PHE A 218 -10.75 8.84 -4.51
N VAL A 219 -11.96 8.90 -5.06
CA VAL A 219 -12.75 7.70 -5.41
C VAL A 219 -12.02 6.87 -6.47
N ILE A 220 -11.51 7.50 -7.53
CA ILE A 220 -10.74 6.80 -8.57
C ILE A 220 -9.48 6.19 -7.99
N TYR A 221 -8.79 6.89 -7.10
CA TYR A 221 -7.62 6.36 -6.40
C TYR A 221 -7.95 5.08 -5.62
N VAL A 222 -8.99 5.11 -4.79
CA VAL A 222 -9.40 3.94 -3.98
C VAL A 222 -9.73 2.75 -4.86
N VAL A 223 -10.50 2.96 -5.95
CA VAL A 223 -10.85 1.88 -6.88
C VAL A 223 -9.61 1.35 -7.60
N SER A 224 -8.72 2.24 -8.05
CA SER A 224 -7.47 1.87 -8.73
C SER A 224 -6.51 1.14 -7.79
N ALA A 225 -6.43 1.53 -6.52
CA ALA A 225 -5.61 0.86 -5.52
C ALA A 225 -6.10 -0.58 -5.23
N VAL A 226 -7.43 -0.81 -5.20
CA VAL A 226 -7.98 -2.17 -5.11
C VAL A 226 -7.61 -2.99 -6.35
N ALA A 227 -7.63 -2.39 -7.53
CA ALA A 227 -7.28 -3.08 -8.78
C ALA A 227 -5.76 -3.36 -8.87
N GLU A 228 -4.90 -2.46 -8.40
CA GLU A 228 -3.44 -2.63 -8.36
C GLU A 228 -3.02 -3.75 -7.41
N THR A 229 -3.73 -3.91 -6.28
CA THR A 229 -3.49 -5.01 -5.33
C THR A 229 -4.12 -6.33 -5.77
N ASN A 230 -4.64 -6.45 -6.99
CA ASN A 230 -5.30 -7.63 -7.53
C ASN A 230 -6.39 -8.21 -6.61
N ARG A 231 -7.06 -7.35 -5.81
CA ARG A 231 -8.13 -7.77 -4.90
C ARG A 231 -9.49 -7.75 -5.56
N HIS A 232 -10.37 -8.62 -5.07
CA HIS A 232 -11.77 -8.61 -5.49
C HIS A 232 -12.37 -7.19 -5.35
N PRO A 233 -13.09 -6.65 -6.34
CA PRO A 233 -13.66 -7.32 -7.54
C PRO A 233 -12.73 -7.45 -8.75
N PHE A 234 -11.48 -6.98 -8.67
CA PHE A 234 -10.51 -6.95 -9.79
C PHE A 234 -9.47 -8.07 -9.72
N ASP A 235 -9.81 -9.20 -9.11
CA ASP A 235 -8.92 -10.34 -8.91
C ASP A 235 -8.75 -11.18 -10.19
N MET A 236 -7.76 -10.78 -11.00
CA MET A 236 -7.40 -11.46 -12.24
C MET A 236 -6.27 -12.48 -12.07
N VAL A 237 -5.48 -12.34 -10.99
CA VAL A 237 -4.34 -13.23 -10.70
C VAL A 237 -4.82 -14.59 -10.20
N GLU A 238 -5.78 -14.60 -9.27
CA GLU A 238 -6.31 -15.80 -8.62
C GLU A 238 -7.60 -16.32 -9.27
N GLY A 239 -7.92 -15.92 -10.51
CA GLY A 239 -9.15 -16.30 -11.20
C GLY A 239 -9.35 -17.80 -11.33
N GLU A 240 -9.58 -18.53 -10.21
CA GLU A 240 -9.72 -19.99 -10.16
C GLU A 240 -10.69 -20.55 -11.19
N SER A 241 -11.75 -19.81 -11.49
CA SER A 241 -12.74 -20.19 -12.49
C SER A 241 -12.27 -20.04 -13.94
N GLU A 242 -11.23 -19.22 -14.20
CA GLU A 242 -10.73 -18.92 -15.55
C GLU A 242 -9.34 -19.51 -15.83
N ILE A 243 -8.40 -19.40 -14.86
CA ILE A 243 -6.97 -19.65 -15.07
C ILE A 243 -6.35 -20.51 -13.94
N VAL A 244 -7.15 -21.26 -13.20
CA VAL A 244 -6.74 -22.20 -12.13
C VAL A 244 -6.14 -21.51 -10.88
N GLY A 245 -5.20 -20.65 -10.98
CA GLY A 245 -4.50 -19.92 -9.91
C GLY A 245 -3.49 -18.92 -10.48
N GLY A 246 -3.59 -18.65 -11.77
CA GLY A 246 -2.83 -17.61 -12.46
C GLY A 246 -1.32 -17.76 -12.34
N SER A 247 -0.62 -16.64 -12.08
CA SER A 247 0.85 -16.60 -11.99
C SER A 247 1.43 -17.40 -10.83
N MET A 248 0.64 -17.69 -9.81
CA MET A 248 1.08 -18.37 -8.58
C MET A 248 0.78 -19.87 -8.56
N VAL A 249 0.17 -20.44 -9.64
CA VAL A 249 -0.24 -21.85 -9.71
C VAL A 249 0.86 -22.84 -9.32
N GLU A 250 2.09 -22.58 -9.75
CA GLU A 250 3.22 -23.49 -9.56
C GLU A 250 3.97 -23.24 -8.24
N TYR A 251 3.63 -22.15 -7.53
CA TYR A 251 4.31 -21.80 -6.27
C TYR A 251 3.70 -22.54 -5.09
N SER A 252 4.56 -23.07 -4.22
CA SER A 252 4.17 -23.78 -2.99
C SER A 252 4.98 -23.28 -1.78
N GLY A 253 4.51 -23.62 -0.57
CA GLY A 253 5.21 -23.33 0.68
C GLY A 253 5.58 -21.86 0.84
N MET A 254 6.85 -21.59 1.11
CA MET A 254 7.34 -20.23 1.38
C MET A 254 7.31 -19.31 0.15
N GLY A 255 7.50 -19.84 -1.07
CA GLY A 255 7.40 -19.04 -2.29
C GLY A 255 6.01 -18.40 -2.47
N PHE A 256 4.96 -19.17 -2.25
CA PHE A 256 3.58 -18.69 -2.25
C PHE A 256 3.33 -17.67 -1.11
N ALA A 257 3.86 -17.95 0.09
CA ALA A 257 3.72 -17.04 1.23
C ALA A 257 4.31 -15.66 0.98
N LEU A 258 5.45 -15.57 0.29
CA LEU A 258 6.10 -14.30 -0.03
C LEU A 258 5.30 -13.44 -1.01
N PHE A 259 4.62 -14.02 -1.99
CA PHE A 259 3.69 -13.30 -2.86
C PHE A 259 2.52 -12.73 -2.06
N PHE A 260 1.87 -13.55 -1.24
CA PHE A 260 0.80 -13.08 -0.36
C PHE A 260 1.25 -11.97 0.59
N LEU A 261 2.44 -12.11 1.17
CA LEU A 261 3.03 -11.07 2.01
C LEU A 261 3.21 -9.76 1.23
N GLY A 262 3.69 -9.85 -0.02
CA GLY A 262 3.84 -8.69 -0.90
C GLY A 262 2.52 -8.02 -1.24
N GLU A 263 1.49 -8.78 -1.59
CA GLU A 263 0.15 -8.25 -1.89
C GLU A 263 -0.48 -7.52 -0.70
N TYR A 264 -0.45 -8.14 0.49
CA TYR A 264 -0.98 -7.51 1.70
C TYR A 264 -0.13 -6.30 2.14
N ALA A 265 1.19 -6.35 1.96
CA ALA A 265 2.06 -5.20 2.21
C ALA A 265 1.73 -4.03 1.28
N ASN A 266 1.50 -4.28 -0.01
CA ASN A 266 1.06 -3.28 -0.96
C ASN A 266 -0.34 -2.74 -0.62
N MET A 267 -1.26 -3.59 -0.15
CA MET A 267 -2.58 -3.13 0.27
C MET A 267 -2.51 -2.15 1.45
N ILE A 268 -1.65 -2.41 2.43
CA ILE A 268 -1.40 -1.48 3.54
C ILE A 268 -0.70 -0.21 3.02
N LEU A 269 0.29 -0.34 2.13
CA LEU A 269 1.04 0.79 1.56
C LEU A 269 0.11 1.74 0.80
N LEU A 270 -0.71 1.24 -0.14
CA LEU A 270 -1.63 2.06 -0.91
C LEU A 270 -2.71 2.70 -0.03
N SER A 271 -3.14 2.01 1.03
CA SER A 271 -4.06 2.57 2.03
C SER A 271 -3.41 3.66 2.88
N ALA A 272 -2.12 3.53 3.21
CA ALA A 272 -1.35 4.58 3.88
C ALA A 272 -1.18 5.79 2.96
N LEU A 273 -0.88 5.57 1.68
CA LEU A 273 -0.81 6.65 0.69
C LEU A 273 -2.16 7.37 0.52
N ALA A 274 -3.30 6.64 0.49
CA ALA A 274 -4.62 7.26 0.52
C ALA A 274 -4.78 8.20 1.71
N SER A 275 -4.35 7.74 2.88
CA SER A 275 -4.43 8.52 4.12
C SER A 275 -3.54 9.76 4.08
N ILE A 276 -2.34 9.65 3.52
CA ILE A 276 -1.35 10.73 3.40
C ILE A 276 -1.78 11.76 2.36
N MET A 277 -2.20 11.31 1.18
CA MET A 277 -2.51 12.19 0.04
C MET A 277 -3.84 12.91 0.20
N PHE A 278 -4.82 12.27 0.83
CA PHE A 278 -6.20 12.77 0.87
C PHE A 278 -6.76 13.02 2.26
N LEU A 279 -6.34 12.27 3.27
CA LEU A 279 -6.93 12.31 4.61
C LEU A 279 -6.03 12.99 5.66
N GLY A 280 -5.08 13.83 5.24
CA GLY A 280 -4.23 14.59 6.15
C GLY A 280 -3.21 13.78 6.95
N GLY A 281 -2.87 12.54 6.51
CA GLY A 281 -1.80 11.73 7.12
C GLY A 281 -1.93 11.59 8.63
N TRP A 282 -0.92 12.03 9.36
CA TRP A 282 -0.84 11.97 10.83
C TRP A 282 -1.63 13.07 11.56
N MET A 283 -2.25 14.02 10.84
CA MET A 283 -2.99 15.11 11.48
C MET A 283 -4.30 14.65 12.11
N PRO A 284 -4.68 15.19 13.29
CA PRO A 284 -5.99 14.93 13.87
C PRO A 284 -7.10 15.56 13.02
N PRO A 285 -8.31 14.98 12.98
CA PRO A 285 -9.43 15.53 12.20
C PRO A 285 -9.96 16.86 12.76
N LEU A 286 -9.87 17.04 14.07
CA LEU A 286 -10.28 18.25 14.79
C LEU A 286 -9.21 18.64 15.79
N GLU A 287 -8.95 19.94 15.94
CA GLU A 287 -8.00 20.46 16.92
C GLU A 287 -8.65 20.66 18.31
N ILE A 288 -9.27 19.60 18.82
CA ILE A 288 -9.86 19.57 20.17
C ILE A 288 -8.89 18.87 21.11
N ALA A 289 -8.70 19.39 22.32
CA ALA A 289 -7.74 18.95 23.31
C ALA A 289 -7.60 17.40 23.48
N PRO A 290 -8.68 16.60 23.57
CA PRO A 290 -8.49 15.15 23.70
C PRO A 290 -7.94 14.48 22.42
N LEU A 291 -8.18 15.04 21.22
CA LEU A 291 -7.73 14.45 19.94
C LEU A 291 -6.28 14.84 19.61
N THR A 292 -5.83 16.00 20.06
CA THR A 292 -4.44 16.47 19.87
C THR A 292 -3.44 15.74 20.77
N TRP A 293 -3.88 15.07 21.83
CA TRP A 293 -3.01 14.26 22.71
C TRP A 293 -2.62 12.91 22.07
N VAL A 294 -3.39 12.48 21.08
CA VAL A 294 -3.10 11.21 20.38
C VAL A 294 -1.90 11.42 19.45
N PRO A 295 -0.85 10.59 19.56
CA PRO A 295 0.33 10.72 18.72
C PRO A 295 0.00 10.50 17.24
N GLY A 296 0.65 11.24 16.34
CA GLY A 296 0.35 11.28 14.91
C GLY A 296 0.41 9.91 14.21
N TRP A 297 1.34 9.03 14.62
CA TRP A 297 1.43 7.68 14.05
C TRP A 297 0.17 6.83 14.30
N LEU A 298 -0.53 7.05 15.42
CA LEU A 298 -1.82 6.39 15.68
C LEU A 298 -2.92 6.91 14.74
N TRP A 299 -2.95 8.22 14.45
CA TRP A 299 -3.89 8.79 13.48
C TRP A 299 -3.68 8.23 12.09
N LEU A 300 -2.41 8.17 11.64
CA LEU A 300 -2.07 7.55 10.37
C LEU A 300 -2.50 6.08 10.34
N GLY A 301 -2.18 5.32 11.38
CA GLY A 301 -2.55 3.91 11.51
C GLY A 301 -4.07 3.69 11.48
N LEU A 302 -4.84 4.52 12.20
CA LEU A 302 -6.30 4.42 12.24
C LEU A 302 -6.94 4.73 10.88
N LYS A 303 -6.50 5.79 10.19
CA LYS A 303 -6.97 6.15 8.85
C LYS A 303 -6.62 5.05 7.83
N THR A 304 -5.39 4.55 7.86
CA THR A 304 -4.96 3.43 7.04
C THR A 304 -5.81 2.18 7.31
N PHE A 305 -6.09 1.87 8.56
CA PHE A 305 -6.93 0.73 8.94
C PHE A 305 -8.37 0.86 8.41
N VAL A 306 -8.95 2.08 8.42
CA VAL A 306 -10.27 2.33 7.84
C VAL A 306 -10.25 2.06 6.33
N VAL A 307 -9.26 2.58 5.59
CA VAL A 307 -9.16 2.38 4.13
C VAL A 307 -8.94 0.90 3.80
N VAL A 308 -8.05 0.21 4.51
CA VAL A 308 -7.86 -1.24 4.35
C VAL A 308 -9.15 -2.01 4.62
N SER A 309 -9.92 -1.62 5.64
CA SER A 309 -11.21 -2.26 5.95
C SER A 309 -12.24 -2.02 4.83
N MET A 310 -12.20 -0.87 4.14
CA MET A 310 -13.01 -0.64 2.93
C MET A 310 -12.64 -1.61 1.81
N PHE A 311 -11.35 -1.92 1.59
CA PHE A 311 -10.92 -2.90 0.58
C PHE A 311 -11.48 -4.29 0.89
N ILE A 312 -11.44 -4.71 2.16
CA ILE A 312 -12.02 -5.99 2.60
C ILE A 312 -13.55 -5.98 2.42
N TRP A 313 -14.20 -4.85 2.71
CA TRP A 313 -15.65 -4.70 2.50
C TRP A 313 -16.01 -4.83 1.02
N PHE A 314 -15.27 -4.20 0.12
CA PHE A 314 -15.47 -4.33 -1.32
C PHE A 314 -15.33 -5.79 -1.76
N ARG A 315 -14.33 -6.50 -1.26
CA ARG A 315 -14.14 -7.94 -1.52
C ARG A 315 -15.37 -8.77 -1.14
N ALA A 316 -16.02 -8.44 -0.05
CA ALA A 316 -17.16 -9.20 0.45
C ALA A 316 -18.50 -8.88 -0.24
N THR A 317 -18.61 -7.70 -0.89
CA THR A 317 -19.88 -7.16 -1.40
C THR A 317 -20.00 -7.17 -2.91
N PHE A 318 -18.92 -6.87 -3.64
CA PHE A 318 -18.98 -6.75 -5.09
C PHE A 318 -18.71 -8.08 -5.80
N PRO A 319 -19.45 -8.38 -6.90
CA PRO A 319 -19.12 -9.50 -7.76
C PRO A 319 -17.83 -9.23 -8.56
N ARG A 320 -17.17 -10.27 -9.02
CA ARG A 320 -15.98 -10.17 -9.87
C ARG A 320 -16.32 -9.57 -11.24
N TYR A 321 -15.48 -8.66 -11.71
CA TYR A 321 -15.54 -8.13 -13.06
C TYR A 321 -14.77 -9.02 -14.05
N ARG A 322 -15.20 -8.99 -15.31
CA ARG A 322 -14.50 -9.66 -16.40
C ARG A 322 -13.32 -8.83 -16.88
N TYR A 323 -12.27 -9.47 -17.42
CA TYR A 323 -11.04 -8.81 -17.85
C TYR A 323 -11.27 -7.63 -18.81
N ASP A 324 -12.13 -7.82 -19.82
CA ASP A 324 -12.48 -6.78 -20.80
C ASP A 324 -13.15 -5.57 -20.16
N GLN A 325 -13.98 -5.77 -19.13
CA GLN A 325 -14.63 -4.69 -18.38
C GLN A 325 -13.61 -3.89 -17.55
N ILE A 326 -12.69 -4.59 -16.90
CA ILE A 326 -11.62 -3.98 -16.10
C ILE A 326 -10.73 -3.12 -16.98
N MET A 327 -10.27 -3.63 -18.12
CA MET A 327 -9.42 -2.89 -19.03
C MET A 327 -10.17 -1.70 -19.65
N ARG A 328 -11.46 -1.85 -19.98
CA ARG A 328 -12.30 -0.74 -20.48
C ARG A 328 -12.47 0.35 -19.43
N LEU A 329 -12.68 -0.01 -18.15
CA LEU A 329 -12.82 0.94 -17.05
C LEU A 329 -11.53 1.77 -16.87
N GLY A 330 -10.36 1.13 -16.84
CA GLY A 330 -9.07 1.80 -16.73
C GLY A 330 -8.81 2.77 -17.88
N TRP A 331 -8.80 2.23 -19.13
CA TRP A 331 -8.38 3.01 -20.29
C TRP A 331 -9.42 4.00 -20.82
N LYS A 332 -10.71 3.64 -20.81
CA LYS A 332 -11.76 4.50 -21.38
C LYS A 332 -12.45 5.43 -20.40
N VAL A 333 -12.34 5.14 -19.08
CA VAL A 333 -13.00 5.95 -18.06
C VAL A 333 -12.00 6.64 -17.17
N PHE A 334 -11.14 5.89 -16.46
CA PHE A 334 -10.29 6.46 -15.41
C PHE A 334 -9.19 7.36 -15.98
N ILE A 335 -8.41 6.89 -16.97
CA ILE A 335 -7.32 7.68 -17.54
C ILE A 335 -7.84 8.97 -18.19
N PRO A 336 -8.85 8.98 -19.08
CA PRO A 336 -9.37 10.22 -19.64
C PRO A 336 -10.00 11.13 -18.59
N PHE A 337 -10.74 10.57 -17.64
CA PHE A 337 -11.38 11.37 -16.59
C PHE A 337 -10.34 12.06 -15.69
N THR A 338 -9.33 11.33 -15.22
CA THR A 338 -8.27 11.90 -14.39
C THR A 338 -7.45 12.94 -15.14
N GLY A 339 -7.19 12.74 -16.45
CA GLY A 339 -6.53 13.73 -17.31
C GLY A 339 -7.33 15.02 -17.44
N VAL A 340 -8.63 14.93 -17.71
CA VAL A 340 -9.52 16.11 -17.78
C VAL A 340 -9.62 16.80 -16.42
N TRP A 341 -9.77 16.02 -15.34
CA TRP A 341 -9.88 16.57 -13.98
C TRP A 341 -8.61 17.31 -13.56
N LEU A 342 -7.43 16.80 -13.93
CA LEU A 342 -6.15 17.46 -13.70
C LEU A 342 -6.10 18.85 -14.33
N VAL A 343 -6.57 18.99 -15.58
CA VAL A 343 -6.65 20.29 -16.26
C VAL A 343 -7.62 21.22 -15.54
N LEU A 344 -8.78 20.71 -15.10
CA LEU A 344 -9.75 21.50 -14.34
C LEU A 344 -9.17 21.99 -13.01
N VAL A 345 -8.43 21.16 -12.28
CA VAL A 345 -7.75 21.56 -11.05
C VAL A 345 -6.69 22.63 -11.34
N ALA A 346 -5.89 22.48 -12.41
CA ALA A 346 -4.89 23.47 -12.80
C ALA A 346 -5.52 24.84 -13.11
N ILE A 347 -6.67 24.87 -13.80
CA ILE A 347 -7.42 26.10 -14.07
C ILE A 347 -7.98 26.67 -12.76
N TRP A 348 -8.56 25.83 -11.89
CA TRP A 348 -9.14 26.26 -10.62
C TRP A 348 -8.11 26.93 -9.72
N MET A 349 -6.89 26.40 -9.65
CA MET A 349 -5.80 26.99 -8.88
C MET A 349 -5.40 28.39 -9.35
N GLN A 350 -5.65 28.76 -10.60
CA GLN A 350 -5.37 30.11 -11.14
C GLN A 350 -6.52 31.10 -10.91
N THR A 351 -7.66 30.64 -10.39
CA THR A 351 -8.79 31.52 -10.11
C THR A 351 -8.67 32.13 -8.71
N PRO A 352 -9.32 33.27 -8.42
CA PRO A 352 -9.36 33.88 -7.09
C PRO A 352 -10.15 33.03 -6.06
N TRP A 353 -10.78 31.96 -6.48
CA TRP A 353 -11.54 31.00 -5.66
C TRP A 353 -10.68 29.81 -5.25
N ASN A 354 -9.39 29.95 -5.33
CA ASN A 354 -8.43 28.96 -4.87
C ASN A 354 -8.57 28.76 -3.35
N ILE A 355 -8.80 27.51 -2.93
CA ILE A 355 -8.99 27.14 -1.52
C ILE A 355 -7.72 26.63 -0.85
N TRP A 356 -6.63 26.47 -1.62
CA TRP A 356 -5.35 25.92 -1.13
C TRP A 356 -4.32 27.00 -0.79
N HIS A 357 -4.56 28.25 -1.19
CA HIS A 357 -3.66 29.40 -0.93
C HIS A 357 -4.45 30.62 -0.45
#